data_d12e75c3c54c2a537ac63f8c0ca0da3b
#
_entry.id   d12e75c3c54c2a537ac63f8c0ca0da3b
#
_cell.length_a   1.000
_cell.length_b   1.000
_cell.length_c   1.000
_cell.angle_alpha   90.00
_cell.angle_beta   90.00
_cell.angle_gamma   90.00
#
_symmetry.space_group_name_H-M   'P 1'
#
loop_
_entity.id
_entity.type
_entity.pdbx_description
1 polymer ?
#
loop_
_entity_poly.entity_id
_entity_poly.type
_entity_poly.pdbx_seq_one_letter_code
_entity_poly.pdbx_strand_id
1 'polypeptide(L)'
;MSRWNAVLGCSLMALWGTVVLSAQEPQAKEGTALDRKTTWSVMEFGAVPDETTDNTAAFQKALEAASAVGGGIVEVPAGKFGFDGSLKFPKDVTLRGVFAYSPAHAGIRDKRDDEMPVFGTVLLPRAGAGSEEGAPFISLDSNSVLQGVCVHYPNQKADAEVPTPYPYTVAMRGNNSAVIDVELLNPFNAIDASQNQRVLIRNVHGQPIHIGLYIDHIYDIGRVENVHWNPWWSLNTPVFKWQMEHGIAFIFGKSDWHYVLNTFCFGYNIGYQFIETKSGVTNGNFVGIGADNCRIAVSVENSSPIGILITSGEFVSFDGPDPTMVRVEKTNSGAVRFVNCAFWGPCNRIAVIDGTGVIGFSDCTFQNWGHRDKPVHAIEAVGGTVLVRGCEFHEDKPQVLLGEGVKRAIVTENVVEGQVRIANESKGKTVVDQNIGTE
;
A
#
# COMPACT_ATOMS: atom_id res chain seq x y z
N MET A 1 -20.17 47.37 30.52
CA MET A 1 -20.99 48.55 30.17
C MET A 1 -21.33 48.43 28.70
N SER A 2 -22.54 47.99 28.46
CA SER A 2 -23.69 48.57 27.73
C SER A 2 -23.40 48.79 26.23
N ARG A 3 -24.25 48.44 25.28
CA ARG A 3 -25.71 48.39 25.19
C ARG A 3 -26.17 47.57 23.98
N TRP A 4 -27.19 46.80 24.20
CA TRP A 4 -28.09 46.28 23.17
C TRP A 4 -29.01 47.42 22.71
N ASN A 5 -29.33 47.48 21.41
CA ASN A 5 -30.49 48.19 20.91
C ASN A 5 -31.31 47.29 19.98
N ALA A 6 -32.53 47.05 20.44
CA ALA A 6 -33.61 46.43 19.68
C ALA A 6 -34.24 47.51 18.78
N VAL A 7 -34.67 47.13 17.58
CA VAL A 7 -35.58 47.95 16.75
C VAL A 7 -36.82 47.13 16.41
N LEU A 8 -37.91 47.78 16.69
CA LEU A 8 -39.31 47.35 16.61
C LEU A 8 -39.76 47.04 15.15
N GLY A 9 -40.77 46.17 15.09
CA GLY A 9 -41.47 45.74 13.92
C GLY A 9 -42.39 46.80 13.27
N CYS A 10 -42.69 46.54 12.01
CA CYS A 10 -43.83 47.10 11.31
C CYS A 10 -44.63 45.96 10.65
N SER A 11 -45.85 45.77 11.14
CA SER A 11 -46.82 44.85 10.55
C SER A 11 -47.40 45.45 9.28
N LEU A 12 -47.30 44.77 8.17
CA LEU A 12 -48.10 44.99 6.97
C LEU A 12 -48.99 43.77 6.75
N MET A 13 -50.29 43.92 6.99
CA MET A 13 -51.31 42.99 6.56
C MET A 13 -51.42 43.06 5.00
N ALA A 14 -51.11 41.99 4.31
CA ALA A 14 -51.47 41.81 2.90
C ALA A 14 -52.52 40.70 2.80
N LEU A 15 -53.68 41.08 2.23
CA LEU A 15 -54.79 40.19 1.89
C LEU A 15 -54.28 39.13 0.89
N TRP A 16 -54.40 37.90 1.24
CA TRP A 16 -54.16 36.76 0.33
C TRP A 16 -55.48 36.31 -0.22
N GLY A 17 -55.71 36.62 -1.50
CA GLY A 17 -56.72 35.97 -2.32
C GLY A 17 -56.24 34.56 -2.65
N THR A 18 -56.97 33.55 -2.20
CA THR A 18 -56.72 32.14 -2.55
C THR A 18 -57.11 31.91 -4.03
N VAL A 19 -56.12 31.90 -4.92
CA VAL A 19 -56.25 31.28 -6.21
C VAL A 19 -55.97 29.78 -6.09
N VAL A 20 -57.02 28.98 -6.08
CA VAL A 20 -56.88 27.51 -6.17
C VAL A 20 -56.47 27.18 -7.60
N LEU A 21 -55.19 27.13 -7.87
CA LEU A 21 -54.65 26.44 -9.04
C LEU A 21 -54.68 24.96 -8.72
N SER A 22 -55.59 24.22 -9.35
CA SER A 22 -55.54 22.78 -9.40
C SER A 22 -54.28 22.36 -10.17
N ALA A 23 -53.21 22.13 -9.45
CA ALA A 23 -52.07 21.42 -10.01
C ALA A 23 -52.55 19.99 -10.30
N GLN A 24 -52.79 19.66 -11.59
CA GLN A 24 -52.79 18.29 -12.01
C GLN A 24 -51.40 17.74 -11.68
N GLU A 25 -51.35 16.81 -10.73
CA GLU A 25 -50.16 15.98 -10.52
C GLU A 25 -49.82 15.34 -11.89
N PRO A 26 -48.58 15.46 -12.35
CA PRO A 26 -48.17 14.70 -13.50
C PRO A 26 -48.37 13.23 -13.15
N GLN A 27 -49.30 12.55 -13.79
CA GLN A 27 -49.41 11.09 -13.74
C GLN A 27 -48.01 10.56 -14.02
N ALA A 28 -47.38 10.00 -13.00
CA ALA A 28 -46.19 9.19 -13.19
C ALA A 28 -46.59 8.16 -14.24
N LYS A 29 -46.05 8.25 -15.43
CA LYS A 29 -46.08 7.11 -16.35
C LYS A 29 -45.56 5.96 -15.57
N GLU A 30 -46.39 4.94 -15.32
CA GLU A 30 -45.89 3.62 -14.92
C GLU A 30 -44.91 3.21 -16.00
N GLY A 31 -43.67 3.62 -15.79
CA GLY A 31 -42.55 3.07 -16.52
C GLY A 31 -42.51 1.62 -16.11
N THR A 32 -42.84 0.74 -17.04
CA THR A 32 -42.47 -0.66 -16.96
C THR A 32 -41.08 -0.69 -16.34
N ALA A 33 -40.93 -1.32 -15.15
CA ALA A 33 -39.63 -1.62 -14.61
C ALA A 33 -38.89 -2.34 -15.72
N LEU A 34 -37.98 -1.59 -16.38
CA LEU A 34 -37.17 -2.14 -17.44
C LEU A 34 -36.41 -3.27 -16.75
N ASP A 35 -36.71 -4.48 -17.13
CA ASP A 35 -35.99 -5.69 -16.72
C ASP A 35 -34.59 -5.60 -17.37
N ARG A 36 -33.81 -4.60 -16.89
CA ARG A 36 -32.47 -4.34 -17.38
C ARG A 36 -31.57 -5.39 -16.79
N LYS A 37 -31.00 -6.20 -17.67
CA LYS A 37 -29.94 -7.12 -17.28
C LYS A 37 -28.83 -6.30 -16.61
N THR A 38 -28.49 -6.66 -15.38
CA THR A 38 -27.45 -6.01 -14.57
C THR A 38 -26.25 -6.91 -14.29
N THR A 39 -26.39 -8.20 -14.68
CA THR A 39 -25.38 -9.23 -14.43
C THR A 39 -25.17 -10.09 -15.68
N TRP A 40 -23.93 -10.36 -16.03
CA TRP A 40 -23.49 -11.20 -17.15
C TRP A 40 -22.54 -12.26 -16.64
N SER A 41 -22.60 -13.49 -17.18
CA SER A 41 -21.57 -14.50 -16.95
C SER A 41 -20.58 -14.51 -18.12
N VAL A 42 -19.28 -14.61 -17.84
CA VAL A 42 -18.27 -14.78 -18.92
C VAL A 42 -18.54 -16.03 -19.75
N MET A 43 -19.24 -17.02 -19.19
CA MET A 43 -19.64 -18.26 -19.87
C MET A 43 -20.62 -18.01 -21.01
N GLU A 44 -21.47 -17.00 -20.91
CA GLU A 44 -22.40 -16.59 -21.96
C GLU A 44 -21.65 -16.06 -23.22
N PHE A 45 -20.42 -15.66 -23.07
CA PHE A 45 -19.55 -15.14 -24.13
C PHE A 45 -18.52 -16.15 -24.63
N GLY A 46 -18.62 -17.40 -24.16
CA GLY A 46 -17.79 -18.51 -24.60
C GLY A 46 -16.49 -18.68 -23.85
N ALA A 47 -16.41 -18.20 -22.59
CA ALA A 47 -15.26 -18.50 -21.74
C ALA A 47 -15.18 -20.00 -21.40
N VAL A 48 -13.96 -20.55 -21.35
CA VAL A 48 -13.70 -21.98 -21.11
C VAL A 48 -12.68 -22.10 -19.96
N PRO A 49 -13.04 -22.75 -18.82
CA PRO A 49 -12.17 -22.85 -17.65
C PRO A 49 -11.25 -24.09 -17.69
N ASP A 50 -10.48 -24.26 -18.76
CA ASP A 50 -9.64 -25.44 -19.04
C ASP A 50 -8.12 -25.18 -18.95
N GLU A 51 -7.72 -24.02 -18.37
CA GLU A 51 -6.33 -23.54 -18.23
C GLU A 51 -5.64 -23.16 -19.56
N THR A 52 -6.06 -23.74 -20.67
CA THR A 52 -5.35 -23.66 -21.98
C THR A 52 -6.00 -22.72 -22.97
N THR A 53 -7.32 -22.65 -23.00
CA THR A 53 -8.06 -21.75 -23.91
C THR A 53 -7.76 -20.29 -23.58
N ASP A 54 -7.55 -19.48 -24.62
CA ASP A 54 -7.46 -18.01 -24.47
C ASP A 54 -8.84 -17.42 -24.28
N ASN A 55 -9.10 -16.92 -23.09
CA ASN A 55 -10.38 -16.32 -22.68
C ASN A 55 -10.42 -14.80 -22.87
N THR A 56 -9.37 -14.17 -23.38
CA THR A 56 -9.27 -12.71 -23.49
C THR A 56 -10.47 -12.09 -24.18
N ALA A 57 -10.84 -12.62 -25.35
CA ALA A 57 -11.97 -12.08 -26.13
C ALA A 57 -13.33 -12.34 -25.45
N ALA A 58 -13.53 -13.48 -24.79
CA ALA A 58 -14.77 -13.79 -24.11
C ALA A 58 -15.01 -12.85 -22.90
N PHE A 59 -14.00 -12.66 -22.08
CA PHE A 59 -14.06 -11.73 -20.95
C PHE A 59 -14.24 -10.28 -21.41
N GLN A 60 -13.51 -9.85 -22.41
CA GLN A 60 -13.62 -8.49 -22.93
C GLN A 60 -15.03 -8.19 -23.45
N LYS A 61 -15.63 -9.12 -24.20
CA LYS A 61 -17.03 -8.98 -24.67
C LYS A 61 -18.04 -8.90 -23.52
N ALA A 62 -17.84 -9.69 -22.45
CA ALA A 62 -18.72 -9.62 -21.28
C ALA A 62 -18.63 -8.25 -20.59
N LEU A 63 -17.43 -7.71 -20.42
CA LEU A 63 -17.18 -6.38 -19.86
C LEU A 63 -17.81 -5.27 -20.72
N GLU A 64 -17.67 -5.37 -22.04
CA GLU A 64 -18.27 -4.42 -22.98
C GLU A 64 -19.81 -4.49 -23.01
N ALA A 65 -20.39 -5.70 -22.88
CA ALA A 65 -21.84 -5.86 -22.79
C ALA A 65 -22.41 -5.21 -21.52
N ALA A 66 -21.74 -5.32 -20.39
CA ALA A 66 -22.12 -4.63 -19.16
C ALA A 66 -22.01 -3.10 -19.33
N SER A 67 -20.93 -2.62 -19.92
CA SER A 67 -20.72 -1.19 -20.19
C SER A 67 -21.76 -0.59 -21.13
N ALA A 68 -22.18 -1.35 -22.13
CA ALA A 68 -23.16 -0.89 -23.16
C ALA A 68 -24.51 -0.49 -22.58
N VAL A 69 -24.89 -0.97 -21.41
CA VAL A 69 -26.13 -0.61 -20.71
C VAL A 69 -25.93 0.40 -19.58
N GLY A 70 -24.70 0.93 -19.45
CA GLY A 70 -24.35 1.93 -18.44
C GLY A 70 -23.68 1.37 -17.18
N GLY A 71 -23.22 0.12 -17.21
CA GLY A 71 -22.52 -0.54 -16.11
C GLY A 71 -23.21 -1.81 -15.61
N GLY A 72 -22.50 -2.58 -14.80
CA GLY A 72 -23.03 -3.81 -14.22
C GLY A 72 -21.95 -4.77 -13.71
N ILE A 73 -22.37 -6.00 -13.41
CA ILE A 73 -21.51 -7.03 -12.83
C ILE A 73 -21.25 -8.14 -13.87
N VAL A 74 -19.99 -8.43 -14.13
CA VAL A 74 -19.55 -9.60 -14.89
C VAL A 74 -19.10 -10.68 -13.91
N GLU A 75 -19.85 -11.77 -13.83
CA GLU A 75 -19.57 -12.88 -12.94
C GLU A 75 -18.66 -13.92 -13.61
N VAL A 76 -17.68 -14.38 -12.84
CA VAL A 76 -16.74 -15.42 -13.23
C VAL A 76 -16.88 -16.59 -12.27
N PRO A 77 -17.38 -17.75 -12.73
CA PRO A 77 -17.51 -18.93 -11.87
C PRO A 77 -16.14 -19.47 -11.43
N ALA A 78 -16.16 -20.45 -10.53
CA ALA A 78 -14.97 -21.22 -10.23
C ALA A 78 -14.44 -21.91 -11.49
N GLY A 79 -13.13 -21.86 -11.68
CA GLY A 79 -12.42 -22.41 -12.82
C GLY A 79 -11.11 -21.69 -13.06
N LYS A 80 -10.29 -22.24 -13.94
CA LYS A 80 -8.98 -21.68 -14.30
C LYS A 80 -9.02 -21.18 -15.74
N PHE A 81 -8.91 -19.88 -15.92
CA PHE A 81 -9.07 -19.21 -17.22
C PHE A 81 -7.72 -18.68 -17.70
N GLY A 82 -7.23 -19.17 -18.85
CA GLY A 82 -6.01 -18.70 -19.49
C GLY A 82 -6.21 -17.40 -20.29
N PHE A 83 -5.17 -16.55 -20.37
CA PHE A 83 -5.19 -15.29 -21.10
C PHE A 83 -3.91 -15.08 -21.89
N ASP A 84 -4.02 -14.86 -23.18
CA ASP A 84 -2.91 -14.49 -24.08
C ASP A 84 -2.91 -13.00 -24.44
N GLY A 85 -3.83 -12.23 -23.85
CA GLY A 85 -3.98 -10.80 -24.01
C GLY A 85 -4.30 -10.08 -22.71
N SER A 86 -4.57 -8.78 -22.82
CA SER A 86 -4.92 -7.89 -21.71
C SER A 86 -6.42 -7.60 -21.69
N LEU A 87 -6.95 -7.31 -20.50
CA LEU A 87 -8.33 -6.90 -20.28
C LEU A 87 -8.41 -5.41 -19.95
N LYS A 88 -9.31 -4.71 -20.62
CA LYS A 88 -9.64 -3.31 -20.35
C LYS A 88 -11.03 -3.23 -19.74
N PHE A 89 -11.09 -2.89 -18.46
CA PHE A 89 -12.36 -2.70 -17.76
C PHE A 89 -12.92 -1.34 -18.11
N PRO A 90 -14.09 -1.29 -18.76
CA PRO A 90 -14.77 -0.02 -18.99
C PRO A 90 -15.26 0.60 -17.68
N LYS A 91 -15.64 1.87 -17.75
CA LYS A 91 -16.26 2.58 -16.62
C LYS A 91 -17.49 1.84 -16.08
N ASP A 92 -17.68 1.94 -14.76
CA ASP A 92 -18.88 1.48 -14.07
C ASP A 92 -19.12 -0.04 -14.16
N VAL A 93 -18.06 -0.84 -14.44
CA VAL A 93 -18.15 -2.30 -14.56
C VAL A 93 -17.35 -3.00 -13.48
N THR A 94 -17.98 -3.97 -12.81
CA THR A 94 -17.35 -4.87 -11.84
C THR A 94 -17.16 -6.24 -12.46
N LEU A 95 -15.94 -6.81 -12.43
CA LEU A 95 -15.71 -8.23 -12.62
C LEU A 95 -15.62 -8.90 -11.25
N ARG A 96 -16.45 -9.92 -11.02
CA ARG A 96 -16.55 -10.59 -9.73
C ARG A 96 -16.38 -12.10 -9.87
N GLY A 97 -15.35 -12.62 -9.18
CA GLY A 97 -15.17 -14.06 -8.96
C GLY A 97 -15.93 -14.58 -7.74
N VAL A 98 -15.60 -15.79 -7.32
CA VAL A 98 -16.33 -16.50 -6.25
C VAL A 98 -15.90 -16.14 -4.83
N PHE A 99 -14.76 -15.48 -4.66
CA PHE A 99 -14.24 -15.18 -3.33
C PHE A 99 -14.90 -13.94 -2.73
N ALA A 100 -15.45 -14.10 -1.52
CA ALA A 100 -16.01 -13.00 -0.73
C ALA A 100 -14.98 -12.36 0.23
N TYR A 101 -13.77 -12.91 0.26
CA TYR A 101 -12.59 -12.41 0.97
C TYR A 101 -11.36 -12.88 0.20
N SER A 102 -10.22 -12.23 0.37
CA SER A 102 -8.99 -12.61 -0.33
C SER A 102 -8.60 -14.06 -0.02
N PRO A 103 -8.49 -14.93 -1.02
CA PRO A 103 -7.97 -16.27 -0.79
C PRO A 103 -6.47 -16.24 -0.46
N ALA A 104 -5.97 -17.33 0.11
CA ALA A 104 -4.54 -17.52 0.34
C ALA A 104 -4.19 -18.99 0.06
N HIS A 105 -3.60 -19.24 -1.09
CA HIS A 105 -3.16 -20.57 -1.48
C HIS A 105 -1.78 -20.94 -0.89
N ALA A 106 -1.57 -20.66 0.39
CA ALA A 106 -0.30 -20.92 1.08
C ALA A 106 0.11 -22.41 1.09
N GLY A 107 -0.83 -23.32 0.89
CA GLY A 107 -0.56 -24.76 0.79
C GLY A 107 0.25 -25.17 -0.45
N ILE A 108 0.42 -24.27 -1.42
CA ILE A 108 1.22 -24.52 -2.62
C ILE A 108 2.70 -24.11 -2.45
N ARG A 109 3.09 -23.55 -1.33
CA ARG A 109 4.44 -23.04 -1.09
C ARG A 109 5.51 -24.09 -1.40
N ASP A 110 6.47 -23.71 -2.26
CA ASP A 110 7.60 -24.53 -2.70
C ASP A 110 7.20 -25.86 -3.40
N LYS A 111 5.97 -25.97 -3.87
CA LYS A 111 5.51 -27.12 -4.63
C LYS A 111 5.79 -26.95 -6.13
N ARG A 112 5.87 -28.09 -6.84
CA ARG A 112 5.94 -28.10 -8.29
C ARG A 112 4.60 -27.72 -8.91
N ASP A 113 4.62 -27.25 -10.14
CA ASP A 113 3.42 -26.76 -10.86
C ASP A 113 2.29 -27.81 -10.94
N ASP A 114 2.63 -29.08 -11.11
CA ASP A 114 1.70 -30.21 -11.16
C ASP A 114 1.09 -30.57 -9.78
N GLU A 115 1.65 -30.02 -8.70
CA GLU A 115 1.20 -30.23 -7.32
C GLU A 115 0.46 -29.03 -6.73
N MET A 116 0.17 -28.00 -7.54
CA MET A 116 -0.39 -26.74 -7.07
C MET A 116 -1.93 -26.71 -7.11
N PRO A 117 -2.62 -27.07 -6.01
CA PRO A 117 -4.07 -27.04 -5.96
C PRO A 117 -4.58 -25.59 -5.77
N VAL A 118 -4.56 -24.79 -6.83
CA VAL A 118 -5.19 -23.46 -6.83
C VAL A 118 -6.64 -23.62 -7.29
N PHE A 119 -7.59 -23.19 -6.48
CA PHE A 119 -9.03 -23.36 -6.67
C PHE A 119 -9.78 -22.04 -6.70
N GLY A 120 -11.07 -22.09 -6.99
CA GLY A 120 -11.95 -20.95 -7.09
C GLY A 120 -11.84 -20.27 -8.45
N THR A 121 -12.06 -18.97 -8.53
CA THR A 121 -11.89 -18.20 -9.76
C THR A 121 -10.42 -17.83 -9.93
N VAL A 122 -9.74 -18.46 -10.89
CA VAL A 122 -8.31 -18.28 -11.14
C VAL A 122 -8.08 -17.74 -12.54
N LEU A 123 -7.41 -16.61 -12.63
CA LEU A 123 -6.99 -15.99 -13.88
C LEU A 123 -5.51 -16.31 -14.13
N LEU A 124 -5.18 -16.84 -15.30
CA LEU A 124 -3.85 -17.32 -15.68
C LEU A 124 -3.27 -16.46 -16.82
N PRO A 125 -2.66 -15.30 -16.55
CA PRO A 125 -2.04 -14.51 -17.61
C PRO A 125 -0.76 -15.16 -18.12
N ARG A 126 -0.62 -15.19 -19.45
CA ARG A 126 0.54 -15.72 -20.17
C ARG A 126 1.24 -14.67 -21.01
N ALA A 127 0.53 -13.63 -21.41
CA ALA A 127 1.05 -12.52 -22.20
C ALA A 127 2.04 -11.65 -21.41
N GLY A 128 2.96 -11.00 -22.12
CA GLY A 128 3.90 -10.03 -21.54
C GLY A 128 5.15 -10.63 -20.92
N ALA A 129 5.33 -11.95 -20.98
CA ALA A 129 6.51 -12.62 -20.44
C ALA A 129 7.81 -12.10 -21.07
N GLY A 130 8.81 -11.80 -20.23
CA GLY A 130 10.14 -11.36 -20.64
C GLY A 130 10.35 -9.83 -20.64
N SER A 131 9.36 -9.03 -20.31
CA SER A 131 9.50 -7.58 -20.19
C SER A 131 8.64 -7.00 -19.08
N GLU A 132 9.15 -6.02 -18.36
CA GLU A 132 8.35 -5.19 -17.42
C GLU A 132 7.55 -4.12 -18.15
N GLU A 133 7.98 -3.78 -19.36
CA GLU A 133 7.30 -2.79 -20.20
C GLU A 133 6.19 -3.45 -21.01
N GLY A 134 5.12 -2.71 -21.22
CA GLY A 134 3.99 -3.17 -22.03
C GLY A 134 2.64 -2.92 -21.37
N ALA A 135 1.61 -3.48 -21.98
CA ALA A 135 0.26 -3.36 -21.45
C ALA A 135 0.11 -4.19 -20.18
N PRO A 136 -0.48 -3.65 -19.12
CA PRO A 136 -0.83 -4.44 -17.94
C PRO A 136 -1.84 -5.53 -18.29
N PHE A 137 -1.88 -6.61 -17.51
CA PHE A 137 -2.88 -7.66 -17.74
C PHE A 137 -4.30 -7.11 -17.60
N ILE A 138 -4.57 -6.30 -16.56
CA ILE A 138 -5.88 -5.66 -16.32
C ILE A 138 -5.68 -4.15 -16.20
N SER A 139 -6.44 -3.37 -16.99
CA SER A 139 -6.54 -1.92 -16.82
C SER A 139 -7.94 -1.56 -16.32
N LEU A 140 -8.02 -0.81 -15.20
CA LEU A 140 -9.26 -0.35 -14.60
C LEU A 140 -9.53 1.10 -14.97
N ASP A 141 -10.69 1.38 -15.59
CA ASP A 141 -11.20 2.75 -15.80
C ASP A 141 -12.02 3.21 -14.56
N SER A 142 -12.61 4.39 -14.63
CA SER A 142 -13.32 5.01 -13.50
C SER A 142 -14.50 4.16 -13.01
N ASN A 143 -14.63 4.07 -11.70
CA ASN A 143 -15.65 3.28 -10.99
C ASN A 143 -15.64 1.78 -11.33
N SER A 144 -14.60 1.27 -11.99
CA SER A 144 -14.50 -0.16 -12.26
C SER A 144 -13.87 -0.92 -11.11
N VAL A 145 -14.24 -2.18 -10.95
CA VAL A 145 -13.83 -3.01 -9.81
C VAL A 145 -13.37 -4.39 -10.27
N LEU A 146 -12.21 -4.81 -9.80
CA LEU A 146 -11.77 -6.22 -9.81
C LEU A 146 -12.02 -6.81 -8.44
N GLN A 147 -12.84 -7.86 -8.33
CA GLN A 147 -13.19 -8.47 -7.05
C GLN A 147 -13.19 -9.99 -7.07
N GLY A 148 -12.74 -10.59 -5.97
CA GLY A 148 -12.99 -12.00 -5.65
C GLY A 148 -12.28 -13.01 -6.54
N VAL A 149 -11.08 -12.72 -7.04
CA VAL A 149 -10.31 -13.59 -7.93
C VAL A 149 -8.91 -13.87 -7.38
N CYS A 150 -8.33 -14.99 -7.82
CA CYS A 150 -6.90 -15.26 -7.74
C CYS A 150 -6.26 -15.04 -9.12
N VAL A 151 -5.13 -14.32 -9.17
CA VAL A 151 -4.30 -14.22 -10.38
C VAL A 151 -3.02 -15.01 -10.13
N HIS A 152 -2.72 -15.94 -11.02
CA HIS A 152 -1.55 -16.81 -10.93
C HIS A 152 -0.83 -16.89 -12.28
N TYR A 153 0.46 -16.59 -12.30
CA TYR A 153 1.28 -16.61 -13.51
C TYR A 153 1.87 -18.00 -13.72
N PRO A 154 1.36 -18.81 -14.67
CA PRO A 154 1.78 -20.22 -14.82
C PRO A 154 3.21 -20.36 -15.33
N ASN A 155 3.77 -19.32 -15.97
CA ASN A 155 5.12 -19.33 -16.50
C ASN A 155 6.19 -18.86 -15.50
N GLN A 156 5.80 -18.34 -14.31
CA GLN A 156 6.76 -18.12 -13.23
C GLN A 156 7.19 -19.44 -12.62
N LYS A 157 8.48 -19.58 -12.37
CA LYS A 157 9.07 -20.78 -11.77
C LYS A 157 9.78 -20.44 -10.49
N ALA A 158 9.43 -21.11 -9.41
CA ALA A 158 9.99 -20.85 -8.08
C ALA A 158 11.50 -21.15 -8.01
N ASP A 159 11.99 -22.09 -8.80
CA ASP A 159 13.39 -22.49 -8.88
C ASP A 159 14.23 -21.70 -9.89
N ALA A 160 13.65 -20.70 -10.55
CA ALA A 160 14.40 -19.84 -11.46
C ALA A 160 15.35 -18.92 -10.69
N GLU A 161 16.60 -18.83 -11.12
CA GLU A 161 17.60 -17.90 -10.55
C GLU A 161 17.22 -16.43 -10.76
N VAL A 162 16.52 -16.13 -11.85
CA VAL A 162 15.94 -14.82 -12.16
C VAL A 162 14.49 -15.04 -12.55
N PRO A 163 13.55 -14.38 -11.85
CA PRO A 163 12.13 -14.50 -12.20
C PRO A 163 11.85 -13.92 -13.58
N THR A 164 10.82 -14.44 -14.24
CA THR A 164 10.38 -13.92 -15.54
C THR A 164 9.76 -12.53 -15.35
N PRO A 165 10.29 -11.48 -15.99
CA PRO A 165 9.66 -10.16 -15.92
C PRO A 165 8.29 -10.13 -16.59
N TYR A 166 7.37 -9.38 -16.01
CA TYR A 166 6.03 -9.09 -16.57
C TYR A 166 5.64 -7.64 -16.28
N PRO A 167 4.84 -7.00 -17.14
CA PRO A 167 4.19 -5.74 -16.81
C PRO A 167 3.31 -5.86 -15.56
N TYR A 168 2.81 -4.74 -15.06
CA TYR A 168 1.90 -4.76 -13.92
C TYR A 168 0.67 -5.65 -14.17
N THR A 169 0.29 -6.41 -13.17
CA THR A 169 -0.93 -7.24 -13.23
C THR A 169 -2.16 -6.36 -13.31
N VAL A 170 -2.26 -5.35 -12.47
CA VAL A 170 -3.38 -4.41 -12.46
C VAL A 170 -2.86 -2.99 -12.57
N ALA A 171 -3.38 -2.21 -13.53
CA ALA A 171 -3.17 -0.78 -13.62
C ALA A 171 -4.49 -0.05 -13.38
N MET A 172 -4.54 0.74 -12.31
CA MET A 172 -5.70 1.55 -11.93
C MET A 172 -5.54 2.93 -12.56
N ARG A 173 -6.27 3.20 -13.65
CA ARG A 173 -6.14 4.45 -14.43
C ARG A 173 -7.34 5.37 -14.30
N GLY A 174 -8.45 4.86 -13.80
CA GLY A 174 -9.66 5.63 -13.59
C GLY A 174 -9.89 6.02 -12.15
N ASN A 175 -10.56 7.14 -11.92
CA ASN A 175 -10.94 7.59 -10.58
C ASN A 175 -11.96 6.65 -9.93
N ASN A 176 -11.89 6.47 -8.61
CA ASN A 176 -12.76 5.58 -7.82
C ASN A 176 -12.71 4.12 -8.29
N SER A 177 -11.65 3.68 -8.96
CA SER A 177 -11.46 2.26 -9.26
C SER A 177 -11.05 1.48 -8.00
N ALA A 178 -11.35 0.17 -7.99
CA ALA A 178 -11.05 -0.64 -6.83
C ALA A 178 -10.52 -2.04 -7.17
N VAL A 179 -9.65 -2.58 -6.29
CA VAL A 179 -9.21 -3.98 -6.25
C VAL A 179 -9.57 -4.51 -4.87
N ILE A 180 -10.47 -5.50 -4.82
CA ILE A 180 -11.07 -5.95 -3.56
C ILE A 180 -11.11 -7.48 -3.50
N ASP A 181 -10.70 -8.07 -2.38
CA ASP A 181 -10.79 -9.51 -2.13
C ASP A 181 -10.01 -10.33 -3.19
N VAL A 182 -8.79 -9.94 -3.51
CA VAL A 182 -7.98 -10.49 -4.60
C VAL A 182 -6.71 -11.14 -4.06
N GLU A 183 -6.33 -12.28 -4.62
CA GLU A 183 -5.00 -12.85 -4.46
C GLU A 183 -4.16 -12.60 -5.71
N LEU A 184 -2.97 -12.03 -5.55
CA LEU A 184 -1.96 -11.86 -6.59
C LEU A 184 -0.77 -12.75 -6.25
N LEU A 185 -0.86 -14.02 -6.63
CA LEU A 185 -0.06 -15.08 -6.04
C LEU A 185 1.44 -14.95 -6.34
N ASN A 186 1.82 -14.75 -7.60
CA ASN A 186 3.21 -14.68 -8.04
C ASN A 186 3.46 -13.71 -9.21
N PRO A 187 2.84 -12.52 -9.23
CA PRO A 187 3.13 -11.56 -10.30
C PRO A 187 4.55 -11.04 -10.17
N PHE A 188 5.17 -10.65 -11.29
CA PHE A 188 6.42 -9.90 -11.23
C PHE A 188 6.16 -8.50 -10.65
N ASN A 189 5.29 -7.71 -11.29
CA ASN A 189 4.76 -6.45 -10.77
C ASN A 189 3.25 -6.58 -10.53
N ALA A 190 2.76 -6.18 -9.33
CA ALA A 190 1.37 -6.42 -8.96
C ALA A 190 0.44 -5.26 -9.33
N ILE A 191 0.43 -4.16 -8.59
CA ILE A 191 -0.54 -3.09 -8.78
C ILE A 191 0.15 -1.75 -9.04
N ASP A 192 -0.18 -1.12 -10.16
CA ASP A 192 0.13 0.28 -10.44
C ASP A 192 -1.14 1.13 -10.26
N ALA A 193 -1.21 1.85 -9.15
CA ALA A 193 -2.29 2.77 -8.84
C ALA A 193 -1.82 4.23 -9.00
N SER A 194 -1.27 4.54 -10.16
CA SER A 194 -0.83 5.89 -10.50
C SER A 194 -1.80 6.63 -11.43
N GLN A 195 -1.74 7.97 -11.43
CA GLN A 195 -2.51 8.84 -12.33
C GLN A 195 -4.04 8.70 -12.18
N ASN A 196 -4.52 8.56 -10.98
CA ASN A 196 -5.94 8.44 -10.64
C ASN A 196 -6.26 9.17 -9.33
N GLN A 197 -7.52 9.11 -8.88
CA GLN A 197 -7.97 9.69 -7.63
C GLN A 197 -8.91 8.72 -6.91
N ARG A 198 -8.90 8.75 -5.58
CA ARG A 198 -9.84 8.04 -4.71
C ARG A 198 -9.91 6.53 -4.94
N VAL A 199 -8.77 5.92 -5.22
CA VAL A 199 -8.69 4.46 -5.37
C VAL A 199 -8.92 3.73 -4.06
N LEU A 200 -9.40 2.51 -4.15
CA LEU A 200 -9.49 1.57 -3.05
C LEU A 200 -8.78 0.26 -3.40
N ILE A 201 -7.79 -0.11 -2.59
CA ILE A 201 -7.15 -1.44 -2.63
C ILE A 201 -7.41 -2.07 -1.26
N ARG A 202 -8.21 -3.13 -1.22
CA ARG A 202 -8.66 -3.73 0.04
C ARG A 202 -8.67 -5.25 0.01
N ASN A 203 -8.20 -5.87 1.10
CA ASN A 203 -8.13 -7.32 1.23
C ASN A 203 -7.38 -7.93 0.05
N VAL A 204 -6.14 -7.54 -0.17
CA VAL A 204 -5.31 -8.06 -1.27
C VAL A 204 -4.13 -8.82 -0.68
N HIS A 205 -4.04 -10.09 -1.02
CA HIS A 205 -2.97 -10.98 -0.57
C HIS A 205 -2.11 -11.45 -1.75
N GLY A 206 -0.90 -11.91 -1.49
CA GLY A 206 -0.08 -12.50 -2.53
C GLY A 206 1.42 -12.42 -2.29
N GLN A 207 2.15 -12.73 -3.33
CA GLN A 207 3.62 -12.64 -3.37
C GLN A 207 4.07 -11.96 -4.67
N PRO A 208 3.95 -10.64 -4.79
CA PRO A 208 4.64 -9.90 -5.84
C PRO A 208 6.15 -10.08 -5.70
N ILE A 209 6.81 -10.41 -6.81
CA ILE A 209 8.24 -10.75 -6.76
C ILE A 209 9.11 -9.50 -6.81
N HIS A 210 8.73 -8.49 -7.62
CA HIS A 210 9.51 -7.26 -7.80
C HIS A 210 8.81 -6.05 -7.18
N ILE A 211 7.69 -5.57 -7.73
CA ILE A 211 6.95 -4.44 -7.17
C ILE A 211 5.56 -4.87 -6.72
N GLY A 212 5.28 -4.71 -5.43
CA GLY A 212 3.96 -5.03 -4.88
C GLY A 212 2.92 -3.96 -5.22
N LEU A 213 3.12 -2.75 -4.75
CA LEU A 213 2.21 -1.64 -4.99
C LEU A 213 2.99 -0.37 -5.34
N TYR A 214 2.61 0.28 -6.43
CA TYR A 214 3.12 1.58 -6.83
C TYR A 214 2.03 2.64 -6.79
N ILE A 215 2.21 3.68 -5.98
CA ILE A 215 1.32 4.83 -5.82
C ILE A 215 2.04 6.08 -6.31
N ASP A 216 1.46 6.80 -7.27
CA ASP A 216 1.97 8.10 -7.71
C ASP A 216 0.88 8.95 -8.35
N HIS A 217 1.06 10.27 -8.35
CA HIS A 217 0.18 11.22 -9.02
C HIS A 217 -1.28 11.11 -8.54
N ILE A 218 -1.49 10.97 -7.23
CA ILE A 218 -2.81 10.96 -6.56
C ILE A 218 -2.94 12.26 -5.75
N TYR A 219 -3.88 13.12 -6.10
CA TYR A 219 -4.10 14.41 -5.44
C TYR A 219 -5.36 14.43 -4.56
N ASP A 220 -6.13 13.36 -4.53
CA ASP A 220 -7.34 13.24 -3.74
C ASP A 220 -7.49 11.80 -3.19
N ILE A 221 -7.16 11.64 -1.97
CA ILE A 221 -7.32 10.52 -1.03
C ILE A 221 -7.35 9.12 -1.67
N GLY A 222 -6.22 8.41 -1.63
CA GLY A 222 -6.18 6.96 -1.89
C GLY A 222 -6.35 6.16 -0.60
N ARG A 223 -6.85 4.91 -0.72
CA ARG A 223 -7.02 3.98 0.41
C ARG A 223 -6.40 2.63 0.09
N VAL A 224 -5.53 2.18 0.99
CA VAL A 224 -4.91 0.85 0.96
C VAL A 224 -5.18 0.18 2.31
N GLU A 225 -5.96 -0.88 2.33
CA GLU A 225 -6.48 -1.50 3.54
C GLU A 225 -6.27 -3.02 3.52
N ASN A 226 -5.66 -3.58 4.57
CA ASN A 226 -5.46 -5.02 4.71
C ASN A 226 -4.80 -5.65 3.48
N VAL A 227 -3.63 -5.14 3.09
CA VAL A 227 -2.80 -5.70 2.03
C VAL A 227 -1.66 -6.48 2.66
N HIS A 228 -1.49 -7.74 2.23
CA HIS A 228 -0.56 -8.66 2.84
C HIS A 228 0.32 -9.36 1.78
N TRP A 229 1.54 -8.90 1.62
CA TRP A 229 2.55 -9.49 0.76
C TRP A 229 3.42 -10.48 1.54
N ASN A 230 3.31 -11.78 1.24
CA ASN A 230 3.98 -12.84 1.96
C ASN A 230 4.43 -13.94 0.99
N PRO A 231 5.51 -14.66 1.25
CA PRO A 231 5.99 -15.73 0.38
C PRO A 231 5.10 -16.98 0.45
N TRP A 232 3.85 -16.87 0.08
CA TRP A 232 2.89 -17.98 0.03
C TRP A 232 3.15 -18.95 -1.10
N TRP A 233 3.80 -18.49 -2.15
CA TRP A 233 4.15 -19.32 -3.31
C TRP A 233 5.57 -19.91 -3.18
N SER A 234 6.56 -19.14 -2.75
CA SER A 234 7.94 -19.58 -2.61
C SER A 234 8.62 -18.95 -1.38
N LEU A 235 9.34 -19.74 -0.57
CA LEU A 235 10.07 -19.25 0.62
C LEU A 235 11.57 -19.62 0.55
N ASN A 236 11.89 -20.88 0.24
CA ASN A 236 13.27 -21.41 0.25
C ASN A 236 13.80 -21.62 -1.18
N THR A 237 13.59 -20.68 -2.07
CA THR A 237 13.83 -20.81 -3.51
C THR A 237 14.75 -19.71 -4.01
N PRO A 238 15.38 -19.88 -5.21
CA PRO A 238 16.14 -18.81 -5.84
C PRO A 238 15.32 -17.54 -6.08
N VAL A 239 14.05 -17.67 -6.51
CA VAL A 239 13.15 -16.54 -6.71
C VAL A 239 12.93 -15.74 -5.42
N PHE A 240 12.79 -16.40 -4.27
CA PHE A 240 12.63 -15.67 -3.00
C PHE A 240 13.91 -14.91 -2.62
N LYS A 241 15.08 -15.49 -2.86
CA LYS A 241 16.36 -14.77 -2.68
C LYS A 241 16.44 -13.54 -3.58
N TRP A 242 16.05 -13.69 -4.84
CA TRP A 242 16.00 -12.59 -5.79
C TRP A 242 15.01 -11.49 -5.30
N GLN A 243 13.85 -11.88 -4.82
CA GLN A 243 12.87 -10.94 -4.22
C GLN A 243 13.47 -10.17 -3.04
N MET A 244 14.16 -10.84 -2.13
CA MET A 244 14.85 -10.21 -1.00
C MET A 244 15.99 -9.26 -1.43
N GLU A 245 16.53 -9.42 -2.62
CA GLU A 245 17.58 -8.56 -3.17
C GLU A 245 17.06 -7.38 -3.99
N HIS A 246 15.93 -7.55 -4.65
CA HIS A 246 15.44 -6.61 -5.66
C HIS A 246 14.01 -6.12 -5.40
N GLY A 247 13.20 -6.88 -4.67
CA GLY A 247 11.78 -6.62 -4.49
C GLY A 247 11.50 -5.41 -3.60
N ILE A 248 10.45 -4.65 -3.93
CA ILE A 248 9.93 -3.55 -3.14
C ILE A 248 8.43 -3.77 -2.94
N ALA A 249 8.02 -3.89 -1.68
CA ALA A 249 6.63 -4.24 -1.39
C ALA A 249 5.67 -3.08 -1.65
N PHE A 250 6.00 -1.85 -1.19
CA PHE A 250 5.15 -0.68 -1.33
C PHE A 250 5.99 0.54 -1.71
N ILE A 251 5.64 1.21 -2.81
CA ILE A 251 6.27 2.44 -3.29
C ILE A 251 5.23 3.56 -3.27
N PHE A 252 5.57 4.66 -2.62
CA PHE A 252 4.77 5.88 -2.56
C PHE A 252 5.54 7.05 -3.16
N GLY A 253 5.15 7.49 -4.35
CA GLY A 253 5.53 8.74 -4.98
C GLY A 253 4.61 9.88 -4.51
N LYS A 254 4.08 10.70 -5.42
CA LYS A 254 3.15 11.77 -5.05
C LYS A 254 1.79 11.21 -4.66
N SER A 255 1.40 11.45 -3.42
CA SER A 255 0.04 11.20 -2.97
C SER A 255 -0.34 12.20 -1.85
N ASP A 256 -1.55 12.76 -1.95
CA ASP A 256 -2.08 13.65 -0.92
C ASP A 256 -3.07 12.89 -0.02
N TRP A 257 -2.83 13.00 1.28
CA TRP A 257 -3.71 12.47 2.32
C TRP A 257 -4.02 10.97 2.17
N HIS A 258 -3.02 10.19 1.82
CA HIS A 258 -3.21 8.74 1.64
C HIS A 258 -3.53 8.06 2.98
N TYR A 259 -4.44 7.10 2.97
CA TYR A 259 -4.71 6.22 4.10
C TYR A 259 -4.17 4.82 3.80
N VAL A 260 -3.24 4.34 4.63
CA VAL A 260 -2.69 2.99 4.57
C VAL A 260 -2.93 2.31 5.91
N LEU A 261 -3.75 1.26 5.92
CA LEU A 261 -4.25 0.63 7.13
C LEU A 261 -3.96 -0.87 7.12
N ASN A 262 -3.35 -1.40 8.20
CA ASN A 262 -3.13 -2.83 8.42
C ASN A 262 -2.49 -3.53 7.22
N THR A 263 -1.41 -2.98 6.69
CA THR A 263 -0.65 -3.59 5.61
C THR A 263 0.60 -4.27 6.15
N PHE A 264 1.04 -5.33 5.47
CA PHE A 264 2.19 -6.11 5.90
C PHE A 264 2.98 -6.63 4.70
N CYS A 265 4.30 -6.75 4.85
CA CYS A 265 5.15 -7.46 3.88
C CYS A 265 6.24 -8.27 4.57
N PHE A 266 6.65 -9.36 3.91
CA PHE A 266 7.72 -10.23 4.38
C PHE A 266 8.70 -10.53 3.25
N GLY A 267 10.01 -10.36 3.54
CA GLY A 267 11.07 -10.84 2.64
C GLY A 267 11.28 -9.99 1.39
N TYR A 268 11.40 -8.69 1.54
CA TYR A 268 11.71 -7.75 0.47
C TYR A 268 13.05 -7.05 0.70
N ASN A 269 13.65 -6.53 -0.36
CA ASN A 269 14.76 -5.59 -0.23
C ASN A 269 14.30 -4.34 0.53
N ILE A 270 13.15 -3.77 0.12
CA ILE A 270 12.54 -2.61 0.79
C ILE A 270 11.06 -2.92 1.08
N GLY A 271 10.64 -2.73 2.33
CA GLY A 271 9.24 -2.87 2.73
C GLY A 271 8.40 -1.69 2.22
N TYR A 272 8.62 -0.51 2.78
CA TYR A 272 7.93 0.74 2.39
C TYR A 272 8.96 1.74 1.87
N GLN A 273 8.78 2.19 0.64
CA GLN A 273 9.64 3.18 0.01
C GLN A 273 8.86 4.45 -0.31
N PHE A 274 9.36 5.58 0.16
CA PHE A 274 8.82 6.92 -0.11
C PHE A 274 9.79 7.66 -1.02
N ILE A 275 9.37 7.95 -2.24
CA ILE A 275 10.21 8.56 -3.28
C ILE A 275 9.71 9.94 -3.70
N GLU A 276 10.59 10.74 -4.27
CA GLU A 276 10.21 11.93 -5.01
C GLU A 276 10.04 11.60 -6.49
N THR A 277 8.91 11.99 -7.06
CA THR A 277 8.64 11.86 -8.48
C THR A 277 8.49 13.24 -9.11
N LYS A 278 8.37 13.30 -10.44
CA LYS A 278 8.04 14.56 -11.14
C LYS A 278 6.72 15.20 -10.65
N SER A 279 5.85 14.42 -10.03
CA SER A 279 4.58 14.88 -9.46
C SER A 279 4.71 15.41 -8.03
N GLY A 280 5.83 15.14 -7.35
CA GLY A 280 6.12 15.54 -5.98
C GLY A 280 6.29 14.38 -5.02
N VAL A 281 5.95 14.61 -3.77
CA VAL A 281 6.17 13.69 -2.64
C VAL A 281 4.89 13.37 -1.88
N THR A 282 4.89 12.27 -1.13
CA THR A 282 3.75 11.78 -0.35
C THR A 282 3.57 12.50 0.99
N ASN A 283 2.31 12.66 1.37
CA ASN A 283 1.86 12.79 2.76
C ASN A 283 0.71 11.81 3.03
N GLY A 284 0.53 11.40 4.29
CA GLY A 284 -0.58 10.50 4.62
C GLY A 284 -0.45 9.84 5.97
N ASN A 285 -1.45 9.00 6.27
CA ASN A 285 -1.59 8.27 7.51
C ASN A 285 -1.33 6.78 7.27
N PHE A 286 -0.35 6.23 7.95
CA PHE A 286 0.09 4.85 7.86
C PHE A 286 -0.11 4.19 9.23
N VAL A 287 -1.17 3.40 9.38
CA VAL A 287 -1.60 2.85 10.67
C VAL A 287 -1.54 1.33 10.67
N GLY A 288 -0.85 0.75 11.65
CA GLY A 288 -0.71 -0.70 11.76
C GLY A 288 0.03 -1.31 10.58
N ILE A 289 1.01 -0.61 10.02
CA ILE A 289 1.85 -1.13 8.94
C ILE A 289 2.97 -2.00 9.50
N GLY A 290 3.32 -3.07 8.78
CA GLY A 290 4.38 -3.98 9.20
C GLY A 290 5.30 -4.39 8.06
N ALA A 291 6.60 -4.50 8.37
CA ALA A 291 7.60 -5.06 7.47
C ALA A 291 8.49 -6.02 8.24
N ASP A 292 8.52 -7.28 7.79
CA ASP A 292 9.30 -8.34 8.42
C ASP A 292 10.31 -8.93 7.44
N ASN A 293 11.49 -9.24 7.93
CA ASN A 293 12.59 -9.78 7.14
C ASN A 293 12.93 -8.96 5.89
N CYS A 294 12.79 -7.66 5.94
CA CYS A 294 13.25 -6.77 4.89
C CYS A 294 14.71 -6.35 5.14
N ARG A 295 15.47 -6.03 4.08
CA ARG A 295 16.79 -5.41 4.24
C ARG A 295 16.66 -3.99 4.78
N ILE A 296 15.64 -3.26 4.29
CA ILE A 296 15.23 -1.95 4.78
C ILE A 296 13.72 -2.01 4.97
N ALA A 297 13.23 -1.83 6.20
CA ALA A 297 11.79 -1.86 6.44
C ALA A 297 11.10 -0.59 5.92
N VAL A 298 11.68 0.59 6.17
CA VAL A 298 11.17 1.89 5.70
C VAL A 298 12.31 2.69 5.09
N SER A 299 12.22 3.02 3.81
CA SER A 299 13.17 3.87 3.07
C SER A 299 12.49 5.18 2.68
N VAL A 300 13.12 6.32 3.01
CA VAL A 300 12.59 7.65 2.72
C VAL A 300 13.61 8.43 1.91
N GLU A 301 13.37 8.53 0.61
CA GLU A 301 14.15 9.43 -0.27
C GLU A 301 13.73 10.88 -0.03
N ASN A 302 12.44 11.18 -0.10
CA ASN A 302 11.89 12.47 0.26
C ASN A 302 10.42 12.34 0.73
N SER A 303 9.96 13.34 1.48
CA SER A 303 8.62 13.38 2.05
C SER A 303 8.06 14.80 2.08
N SER A 304 6.73 14.93 2.18
CA SER A 304 6.07 16.22 2.34
C SER A 304 6.39 16.85 3.71
N PRO A 305 6.49 18.18 3.81
CA PRO A 305 6.54 18.86 5.11
C PRO A 305 5.31 18.64 6.00
N ILE A 306 4.17 18.28 5.42
CA ILE A 306 2.95 17.88 6.17
C ILE A 306 3.21 16.61 6.95
N GLY A 307 3.89 15.64 6.34
CA GLY A 307 4.43 14.46 6.99
C GLY A 307 3.88 13.13 6.52
N ILE A 308 4.72 12.13 6.66
CA ILE A 308 4.38 10.71 6.67
C ILE A 308 4.14 10.34 8.14
N LEU A 309 2.88 10.02 8.48
CA LEU A 309 2.44 9.78 9.86
C LEU A 309 2.26 8.28 10.08
N ILE A 310 3.27 7.63 10.66
CA ILE A 310 3.28 6.19 10.92
C ILE A 310 2.91 5.94 12.39
N THR A 311 1.85 5.19 12.63
CA THR A 311 1.35 4.90 13.96
C THR A 311 1.09 3.42 14.16
N SER A 312 1.53 2.87 15.30
CA SER A 312 1.31 1.47 15.71
C SER A 312 1.85 0.47 14.66
N GLY A 313 3.01 0.76 14.08
CA GLY A 313 3.70 -0.12 13.13
C GLY A 313 4.68 -1.06 13.83
N GLU A 314 4.98 -2.20 13.16
CA GLU A 314 6.01 -3.14 13.60
C GLU A 314 7.04 -3.40 12.49
N PHE A 315 8.32 -3.29 12.82
CA PHE A 315 9.40 -3.34 11.83
C PHE A 315 10.54 -4.27 12.25
N VAL A 316 10.94 -5.13 11.31
CA VAL A 316 12.02 -6.11 11.46
C VAL A 316 12.91 -6.09 10.22
N SER A 317 14.22 -5.99 10.42
CA SER A 317 15.22 -6.05 9.34
C SER A 317 16.41 -6.89 9.78
N PHE A 318 16.69 -8.01 9.13
CA PHE A 318 17.81 -8.86 9.50
C PHE A 318 18.58 -9.49 8.34
N ASP A 319 18.16 -9.33 7.11
CA ASP A 319 18.90 -9.83 5.94
C ASP A 319 19.79 -8.75 5.31
N GLY A 320 20.74 -9.20 4.47
CA GLY A 320 21.64 -8.32 3.74
C GLY A 320 22.88 -7.88 4.54
N PRO A 321 23.72 -7.03 3.93
CA PRO A 321 25.02 -6.65 4.50
C PRO A 321 24.92 -5.64 5.66
N ASP A 322 23.89 -4.79 5.66
CA ASP A 322 23.68 -3.74 6.67
C ASP A 322 22.18 -3.55 6.92
N PRO A 323 21.51 -4.53 7.58
CA PRO A 323 20.07 -4.45 7.81
C PRO A 323 19.73 -3.25 8.69
N THR A 324 18.90 -2.37 8.14
CA THR A 324 18.51 -1.10 8.77
C THR A 324 17.00 -0.94 8.67
N MET A 325 16.29 -0.75 9.78
CA MET A 325 14.83 -0.69 9.74
C MET A 325 14.33 0.60 9.11
N VAL A 326 14.92 1.74 9.45
CA VAL A 326 14.54 3.05 8.88
C VAL A 326 15.77 3.71 8.24
N ARG A 327 15.69 3.98 6.95
CA ARG A 327 16.71 4.76 6.24
C ARG A 327 16.10 6.03 5.67
N VAL A 328 16.60 7.17 6.09
CA VAL A 328 16.21 8.49 5.57
C VAL A 328 17.37 9.07 4.80
N GLU A 329 17.16 9.33 3.53
CA GLU A 329 18.19 9.77 2.60
C GLU A 329 18.49 11.28 2.73
N LYS A 330 19.66 11.67 2.24
CA LYS A 330 20.15 13.06 2.25
C LYS A 330 19.21 14.04 1.55
N THR A 331 18.43 13.56 0.60
CA THR A 331 17.46 14.35 -0.17
C THR A 331 16.21 14.70 0.61
N ASN A 332 15.93 14.01 1.72
CA ASN A 332 14.72 14.26 2.49
C ASN A 332 14.70 15.64 3.12
N SER A 333 13.68 16.42 2.79
CA SER A 333 13.42 17.75 3.34
C SER A 333 12.12 17.85 4.15
N GLY A 334 11.29 16.82 4.13
CA GLY A 334 9.98 16.80 4.76
C GLY A 334 9.96 16.21 6.17
N ALA A 335 8.82 15.72 6.58
CA ALA A 335 8.60 15.19 7.92
C ALA A 335 8.20 13.71 7.91
N VAL A 336 8.75 12.94 8.85
CA VAL A 336 8.33 11.55 9.12
C VAL A 336 8.16 11.39 10.62
N ARG A 337 7.04 10.80 11.03
CA ARG A 337 6.71 10.57 12.44
C ARG A 337 6.41 9.09 12.65
N PHE A 338 7.10 8.49 13.62
CA PHE A 338 6.81 7.17 14.16
C PHE A 338 6.24 7.36 15.56
N VAL A 339 5.02 6.90 15.78
CA VAL A 339 4.34 7.02 17.08
C VAL A 339 3.83 5.65 17.51
N ASN A 340 4.17 5.24 18.73
CA ASN A 340 3.77 3.93 19.28
C ASN A 340 4.12 2.77 18.34
N CYS A 341 5.35 2.76 17.80
CA CYS A 341 5.85 1.72 16.91
C CYS A 341 6.85 0.81 17.61
N ALA A 342 6.88 -0.46 17.21
CA ALA A 342 7.86 -1.44 17.68
C ALA A 342 8.92 -1.70 16.59
N PHE A 343 10.19 -1.63 16.99
CA PHE A 343 11.35 -1.95 16.15
C PHE A 343 12.12 -3.07 16.83
N TRP A 344 12.08 -4.27 16.25
CA TRP A 344 12.66 -5.45 16.89
C TRP A 344 13.25 -6.42 15.86
N GLY A 345 14.11 -7.30 16.33
CA GLY A 345 14.78 -8.25 15.46
C GLY A 345 16.24 -7.89 15.19
N PRO A 346 17.05 -8.83 14.72
CA PRO A 346 18.51 -8.76 14.72
C PRO A 346 19.05 -7.83 13.62
N CYS A 347 18.75 -6.54 13.70
CA CYS A 347 19.25 -5.54 12.75
C CYS A 347 20.62 -4.98 13.15
N ASN A 348 21.25 -4.28 12.26
CA ASN A 348 22.45 -3.52 12.56
C ASN A 348 22.08 -2.16 13.18
N ARG A 349 21.17 -1.42 12.56
CA ARG A 349 20.65 -0.14 13.07
C ARG A 349 19.13 -0.11 13.02
N ILE A 350 18.52 0.52 14.00
CA ILE A 350 17.09 0.86 13.94
C ILE A 350 16.89 1.97 12.90
N ALA A 351 17.66 3.05 12.99
CA ALA A 351 17.53 4.15 12.04
C ALA A 351 18.87 4.78 11.65
N VAL A 352 18.98 5.14 10.36
CA VAL A 352 20.00 6.06 9.84
C VAL A 352 19.26 7.24 9.24
N ILE A 353 19.56 8.45 9.71
CA ILE A 353 18.82 9.67 9.37
C ILE A 353 19.76 10.70 8.77
N ASP A 354 19.50 11.11 7.53
CA ASP A 354 20.20 12.22 6.87
C ASP A 354 19.17 13.25 6.33
N GLY A 355 19.64 14.26 5.59
CA GLY A 355 18.81 15.28 4.98
C GLY A 355 18.58 16.51 5.87
N THR A 356 17.57 17.29 5.54
CA THR A 356 17.21 18.53 6.25
C THR A 356 15.85 18.49 6.95
N GLY A 357 15.12 17.40 6.76
CA GLY A 357 13.78 17.19 7.26
C GLY A 357 13.68 16.98 8.76
N VAL A 358 12.48 16.64 9.22
CA VAL A 358 12.18 16.40 10.63
C VAL A 358 11.76 14.95 10.84
N ILE A 359 12.56 14.19 11.55
CA ILE A 359 12.28 12.77 11.85
C ILE A 359 12.03 12.61 13.34
N GLY A 360 10.90 11.98 13.66
CA GLY A 360 10.49 11.81 15.07
C GLY A 360 10.11 10.39 15.41
N PHE A 361 10.53 9.96 16.60
CA PHE A 361 10.11 8.74 17.29
C PHE A 361 9.50 9.15 18.62
N SER A 362 8.26 8.76 18.88
CA SER A 362 7.55 9.03 20.13
C SER A 362 6.88 7.76 20.63
N ASP A 363 7.09 7.42 21.89
CA ASP A 363 6.48 6.25 22.52
C ASP A 363 6.77 4.94 21.77
N CYS A 364 7.98 4.82 21.21
CA CYS A 364 8.42 3.67 20.42
C CYS A 364 9.28 2.73 21.25
N THR A 365 9.26 1.44 20.90
CA THR A 365 10.08 0.40 21.51
C THR A 365 11.19 -0.04 20.57
N PHE A 366 12.43 -0.15 21.09
CA PHE A 366 13.61 -0.53 20.31
C PHE A 366 14.30 -1.74 20.94
N GLN A 367 14.56 -2.78 20.12
CA GLN A 367 15.15 -4.03 20.56
C GLN A 367 16.02 -4.65 19.45
N ASN A 368 17.08 -5.36 19.84
CA ASN A 368 17.94 -6.18 18.98
C ASN A 368 18.69 -5.42 17.87
N TRP A 369 19.22 -4.23 18.16
CA TRP A 369 20.15 -3.54 17.26
C TRP A 369 21.62 -3.92 17.55
N GLY A 370 22.54 -3.49 16.68
CA GLY A 370 23.98 -3.73 16.83
C GLY A 370 24.33 -5.22 16.77
N HIS A 371 23.66 -5.96 15.89
CA HIS A 371 23.80 -7.43 15.82
C HIS A 371 25.04 -7.88 15.05
N ARG A 372 25.71 -6.98 14.32
CA ARG A 372 26.92 -7.28 13.54
C ARG A 372 28.14 -6.55 14.08
N ASP A 373 29.01 -7.30 14.72
CA ASP A 373 30.45 -7.09 15.01
C ASP A 373 30.97 -5.74 15.55
N LYS A 374 30.20 -4.67 15.62
CA LYS A 374 30.65 -3.38 16.16
C LYS A 374 29.57 -2.74 17.03
N PRO A 375 29.96 -2.11 18.15
CA PRO A 375 29.03 -1.26 18.87
C PRO A 375 28.55 -0.13 17.95
N VAL A 376 27.26 -0.12 17.63
CA VAL A 376 26.61 0.94 16.86
C VAL A 376 25.45 1.49 17.66
N HIS A 377 25.07 2.74 17.40
CA HIS A 377 23.88 3.31 18.03
C HIS A 377 22.62 2.77 17.35
N ALA A 378 21.55 2.61 18.11
CA ALA A 378 20.25 2.24 17.57
C ALA A 378 19.79 3.26 16.51
N ILE A 379 19.92 4.55 16.83
CA ILE A 379 19.58 5.66 15.95
C ILE A 379 20.84 6.47 15.67
N GLU A 380 21.27 6.53 14.41
CA GLU A 380 22.38 7.35 13.94
C GLU A 380 21.84 8.50 13.07
N ALA A 381 21.90 9.72 13.61
CA ALA A 381 21.48 10.92 12.89
C ALA A 381 22.69 11.65 12.32
N VAL A 382 22.79 11.72 10.99
CA VAL A 382 23.84 12.44 10.27
C VAL A 382 23.46 13.89 10.06
N GLY A 383 22.17 14.18 9.84
CA GLY A 383 21.65 15.51 9.56
C GLY A 383 20.23 15.74 10.07
N GLY A 384 19.64 16.89 9.70
CA GLY A 384 18.25 17.22 9.92
C GLY A 384 17.85 17.66 11.33
N THR A 385 16.60 17.47 11.63
CA THR A 385 16.00 17.66 12.96
C THR A 385 15.51 16.34 13.49
N VAL A 386 15.96 15.92 14.67
CA VAL A 386 15.69 14.61 15.24
C VAL A 386 14.97 14.73 16.59
N LEU A 387 13.90 13.99 16.75
CA LEU A 387 13.09 13.95 17.97
C LEU A 387 12.99 12.51 18.43
N VAL A 388 13.45 12.18 19.65
CA VAL A 388 13.32 10.87 20.29
C VAL A 388 12.77 11.09 21.69
N ARG A 389 11.50 10.76 21.92
CA ARG A 389 10.82 11.08 23.16
C ARG A 389 9.97 9.93 23.68
N GLY A 390 10.04 9.69 24.99
CA GLY A 390 9.20 8.70 25.66
C GLY A 390 9.41 7.27 25.14
N CYS A 391 10.56 7.00 24.53
CA CYS A 391 10.86 5.71 23.91
C CYS A 391 11.53 4.76 24.90
N GLU A 392 11.41 3.46 24.65
CA GLU A 392 12.00 2.40 25.43
C GLU A 392 13.12 1.71 24.65
N PHE A 393 14.33 1.66 25.20
CA PHE A 393 15.47 0.94 24.66
C PHE A 393 15.76 -0.28 25.53
N HIS A 394 15.44 -1.46 25.02
CA HIS A 394 15.43 -2.71 25.79
C HIS A 394 16.79 -3.44 25.85
N GLU A 395 17.89 -2.73 25.63
CA GLU A 395 19.23 -3.32 25.71
C GLU A 395 20.26 -2.30 26.19
N ASP A 396 21.23 -2.79 26.96
CA ASP A 396 22.40 -2.03 27.44
C ASP A 396 23.42 -1.82 26.30
N LYS A 397 23.03 -1.07 25.27
CA LYS A 397 23.82 -0.71 24.08
C LYS A 397 23.69 0.77 23.77
N PRO A 398 24.59 1.37 22.96
CA PRO A 398 24.46 2.77 22.55
C PRO A 398 23.11 3.07 21.87
N GLN A 399 22.39 4.09 22.34
CA GLN A 399 21.03 4.39 21.89
C GLN A 399 21.01 5.38 20.74
N VAL A 400 21.57 6.59 20.90
CA VAL A 400 21.46 7.67 19.93
C VAL A 400 22.79 8.33 19.67
N LEU A 401 23.16 8.51 18.41
CA LEU A 401 24.24 9.38 17.94
C LEU A 401 23.65 10.59 17.21
N LEU A 402 23.93 11.78 17.69
CA LEU A 402 23.67 13.05 17.02
C LEU A 402 24.96 13.53 16.37
N GLY A 403 25.15 13.29 15.09
CA GLY A 403 26.34 13.68 14.33
C GLY A 403 26.42 15.19 14.06
N GLU A 404 27.54 15.64 13.55
CA GLU A 404 27.89 17.08 13.34
C GLU A 404 26.87 17.83 12.44
N GLY A 405 26.22 17.14 11.50
CA GLY A 405 25.26 17.72 10.56
C GLY A 405 23.85 17.95 11.15
N VAL A 406 23.56 17.41 12.32
CA VAL A 406 22.26 17.60 12.99
C VAL A 406 22.08 19.07 13.35
N LYS A 407 20.98 19.69 12.94
CA LYS A 407 20.69 21.12 13.17
C LYS A 407 19.91 21.35 14.46
N ARG A 408 19.02 20.44 14.78
CA ARG A 408 18.20 20.47 16.00
C ARG A 408 17.92 19.07 16.47
N ALA A 409 17.93 18.85 17.78
CA ALA A 409 17.49 17.59 18.35
C ALA A 409 16.81 17.78 19.71
N ILE A 410 15.86 16.91 19.99
CA ILE A 410 15.32 16.71 21.33
C ILE A 410 15.34 15.20 21.60
N VAL A 411 16.11 14.78 22.61
CA VAL A 411 16.20 13.38 23.06
C VAL A 411 15.90 13.37 24.54
N THR A 412 14.63 13.12 24.90
CA THR A 412 14.15 13.33 26.27
C THR A 412 13.16 12.24 26.69
N GLU A 413 13.10 12.01 28.00
CA GLU A 413 12.08 11.15 28.65
C GLU A 413 12.13 9.68 28.19
N ASN A 414 13.30 9.23 27.70
CA ASN A 414 13.48 7.85 27.27
C ASN A 414 13.90 6.97 28.44
N VAL A 415 13.41 5.73 28.44
CA VAL A 415 13.80 4.69 29.38
C VAL A 415 14.77 3.73 28.69
N VAL A 416 15.87 3.40 29.37
CA VAL A 416 16.96 2.62 28.80
C VAL A 416 17.30 1.47 29.73
N GLU A 417 17.42 0.27 29.22
CA GLU A 417 18.03 -0.84 29.93
C GLU A 417 19.55 -0.58 30.06
N GLY A 418 20.09 -0.66 31.28
CA GLY A 418 21.49 -0.34 31.58
C GLY A 418 21.78 1.17 31.59
N GLN A 419 22.91 1.57 31.03
CA GLN A 419 23.39 2.96 31.05
C GLN A 419 22.85 3.78 29.89
N VAL A 420 22.51 5.04 30.13
CA VAL A 420 22.20 6.01 29.08
C VAL A 420 23.46 6.36 28.27
N ARG A 421 23.50 5.97 26.99
CA ARG A 421 24.62 6.24 26.06
C ARG A 421 24.13 6.99 24.84
N ILE A 422 23.99 8.31 24.99
CA ILE A 422 23.62 9.24 23.94
C ILE A 422 24.83 10.08 23.60
N ALA A 423 25.39 9.88 22.41
CA ALA A 423 26.50 10.67 21.90
C ALA A 423 25.99 11.92 21.16
N ASN A 424 26.47 13.09 21.55
CA ASN A 424 26.07 14.36 20.93
C ASN A 424 27.30 15.09 20.37
N GLU A 425 27.49 14.95 19.06
CA GLU A 425 28.53 15.63 18.27
C GLU A 425 27.99 16.82 17.48
N SER A 426 26.68 17.08 17.62
CA SER A 426 25.97 18.13 16.87
C SER A 426 26.50 19.53 17.19
N LYS A 427 26.68 20.33 16.17
CA LYS A 427 26.97 21.78 16.26
C LYS A 427 25.69 22.63 16.30
N GLY A 428 24.51 21.98 16.23
CA GLY A 428 23.20 22.62 16.25
C GLY A 428 22.64 22.82 17.67
N LYS A 429 21.35 23.15 17.73
CA LYS A 429 20.61 23.30 18.99
C LYS A 429 20.04 21.95 19.44
N THR A 430 20.54 21.44 20.55
CA THR A 430 20.10 20.13 21.07
C THR A 430 19.64 20.24 22.51
N VAL A 431 18.66 19.43 22.87
CA VAL A 431 18.24 19.14 24.24
C VAL A 431 18.36 17.63 24.43
N VAL A 432 19.25 17.21 25.32
CA VAL A 432 19.43 15.83 25.73
C VAL A 432 19.30 15.78 27.24
N ASP A 433 18.13 15.44 27.76
CA ASP A 433 17.81 15.54 29.17
C ASP A 433 16.72 14.55 29.59
N GLN A 434 16.57 14.28 30.89
CA GLN A 434 15.52 13.46 31.49
C GLN A 434 15.42 12.03 30.92
N ASN A 435 16.54 11.47 30.42
CA ASN A 435 16.61 10.07 30.05
C ASN A 435 17.05 9.23 31.26
N ILE A 436 16.40 8.11 31.49
CA ILE A 436 16.58 7.29 32.71
C ILE A 436 17.09 5.89 32.32
N GLY A 437 18.24 5.50 32.85
CA GLY A 437 18.76 4.14 32.81
C GLY A 437 18.39 3.31 34.02
N THR A 438 18.53 2.00 33.92
CA THR A 438 18.38 1.07 35.08
C THR A 438 19.62 1.01 35.97
N GLU A 439 20.76 1.58 35.53
CA GLU A 439 22.01 1.71 36.25
C GLU A 439 22.42 3.18 36.45
#